data_773fce6500f3acc806137b1298350776
#
_entry.id   773fce6500f3acc806137b1298350776
#
_cell.length_a   1.000
_cell.length_b   1.000
_cell.length_c   1.000
_cell.angle_alpha   90.00
_cell.angle_beta   90.00
_cell.angle_gamma   90.00
#
_symmetry.space_group_name_H-M   'P 1'
#
loop_
_entity.id
_entity.type
_entity.pdbx_description
1 polymer ?
#
loop_
_entity_poly.entity_id
_entity_poly.type
_entity_poly.pdbx_seq_one_letter_code
_entity_poly.pdbx_strand_id
1 'polypeptide(L)'
;MSAQRRQLLKSAAGAGMLCLAGFPLSASAAPVKPDRKAALLVVDVQNCFLPGGTLPVKEGNEVIPVINRLAAAFDNIVVTQDWHTPGHASFASTHAGKKPFETTELGYGTQVLWPDHCVQGTSDADLGPGLKLPTAQLMIRKGYHKDTDSYSAFIEADKKTRTGLDGYLKSRGIDTVYVTGLATDFCVAWTAMDARDLGFDAYVVEDATRAIDLAGSLDKAWKDMAAKGVKRIRSTDIAA
;
A
#
# COMPACT_ATOMS: atom_id res chain seq x y z
N MET A 1 -1.46 -29.04 -79.01
CA MET A 1 -2.82 -29.54 -78.88
C MET A 1 -3.49 -28.72 -77.79
N SER A 2 -4.24 -27.71 -78.27
CA SER A 2 -5.72 -27.68 -78.30
C SER A 2 -6.32 -27.62 -76.89
N ALA A 3 -7.15 -26.76 -76.49
CA ALA A 3 -7.97 -25.68 -77.04
C ALA A 3 -8.62 -25.00 -75.77
N GLN A 4 -8.63 -23.71 -75.78
CA GLN A 4 -9.85 -22.86 -75.72
C GLN A 4 -11.02 -23.30 -74.84
N ARG A 5 -11.41 -22.45 -73.87
CA ARG A 5 -12.68 -21.71 -73.99
C ARG A 5 -12.85 -20.62 -72.95
N ARG A 6 -13.25 -19.48 -73.45
CA ARG A 6 -13.71 -18.26 -72.79
C ARG A 6 -15.08 -18.51 -72.14
N GLN A 7 -15.34 -17.69 -71.13
CA GLN A 7 -16.59 -16.96 -70.81
C GLN A 7 -16.77 -16.95 -69.27
N LEU A 8 -17.26 -16.02 -68.58
CA LEU A 8 -17.93 -14.72 -68.78
C LEU A 8 -17.88 -13.96 -67.43
N LEU A 9 -17.75 -12.67 -67.53
CA LEU A 9 -17.99 -11.71 -66.46
C LEU A 9 -19.40 -11.87 -65.86
N LYS A 10 -19.47 -11.93 -64.48
CA LYS A 10 -20.66 -11.43 -63.78
C LYS A 10 -20.20 -10.71 -62.53
N SER A 11 -20.35 -9.39 -62.57
CA SER A 11 -20.28 -8.46 -61.49
C SER A 11 -21.34 -8.80 -60.43
N ALA A 12 -20.88 -8.96 -59.16
CA ALA A 12 -21.76 -8.88 -58.02
C ALA A 12 -21.16 -7.91 -57.03
N ALA A 13 -21.80 -6.76 -56.94
CA ALA A 13 -21.55 -5.79 -55.88
C ALA A 13 -21.98 -6.37 -54.52
N GLY A 14 -21.02 -6.78 -53.72
CA GLY A 14 -21.28 -7.19 -52.33
C GLY A 14 -21.02 -6.00 -51.43
N ALA A 15 -22.06 -5.42 -50.86
CA ALA A 15 -22.00 -4.42 -49.81
C ALA A 15 -21.26 -4.99 -48.59
N GLY A 16 -20.06 -4.49 -48.34
CA GLY A 16 -19.28 -4.78 -47.14
C GLY A 16 -19.97 -4.16 -45.92
N MET A 17 -20.64 -4.97 -45.17
CA MET A 17 -21.19 -4.61 -43.88
C MET A 17 -20.02 -4.53 -42.87
N LEU A 18 -19.56 -3.32 -42.57
CA LEU A 18 -18.55 -3.03 -41.55
C LEU A 18 -19.18 -3.32 -40.18
N CYS A 19 -18.99 -4.53 -39.64
CA CYS A 19 -19.29 -4.81 -38.26
C CYS A 19 -18.28 -4.03 -37.40
N LEU A 20 -18.69 -2.86 -36.92
CA LEU A 20 -18.04 -2.20 -35.80
C LEU A 20 -18.23 -3.12 -34.58
N ALA A 21 -17.19 -3.93 -34.31
CA ALA A 21 -17.07 -4.61 -33.04
C ALA A 21 -16.93 -3.54 -31.94
N GLY A 22 -18.04 -3.17 -31.34
CA GLY A 22 -18.07 -2.34 -30.14
C GLY A 22 -17.29 -3.07 -29.06
N PHE A 23 -16.13 -2.50 -28.67
CA PHE A 23 -15.47 -2.92 -27.45
C PHE A 23 -16.47 -2.72 -26.30
N PRO A 24 -16.71 -3.72 -25.46
CA PRO A 24 -17.54 -3.52 -24.29
C PRO A 24 -16.82 -2.47 -23.43
N LEU A 25 -17.45 -1.31 -23.25
CA LEU A 25 -17.10 -0.39 -22.18
C LEU A 25 -17.16 -1.18 -20.89
N SER A 26 -16.01 -1.43 -20.25
CA SER A 26 -15.98 -2.01 -18.91
C SER A 26 -16.83 -1.12 -18.02
N ALA A 27 -18.00 -1.61 -17.66
CA ALA A 27 -18.83 -0.95 -16.67
C ALA A 27 -18.00 -0.87 -15.38
N SER A 28 -17.65 0.35 -14.96
CA SER A 28 -17.08 0.57 -13.64
C SER A 28 -18.10 0.01 -12.63
N ALA A 29 -17.65 -0.91 -11.80
CA ALA A 29 -18.49 -1.41 -10.72
C ALA A 29 -18.92 -0.22 -9.84
N ALA A 30 -20.15 -0.24 -9.34
CA ALA A 30 -20.58 0.80 -8.42
C ALA A 30 -19.65 0.86 -7.19
N PRO A 31 -19.35 2.05 -6.66
CA PRO A 31 -18.51 2.19 -5.48
C PRO A 31 -19.02 1.35 -4.31
N VAL A 32 -18.12 0.66 -3.63
CA VAL A 32 -18.44 -0.20 -2.49
C VAL A 32 -18.50 0.64 -1.23
N LYS A 33 -19.59 0.57 -0.48
CA LYS A 33 -19.67 1.17 0.84
C LYS A 33 -19.05 0.20 1.85
N PRO A 34 -17.99 0.60 2.57
CA PRO A 34 -17.45 -0.21 3.65
C PRO A 34 -18.51 -0.45 4.72
N ASP A 35 -18.60 -1.67 5.22
CA ASP A 35 -19.50 -2.01 6.30
C ASP A 35 -18.80 -1.94 7.67
N ARG A 36 -19.52 -2.29 8.74
CA ARG A 36 -18.98 -2.27 10.12
C ARG A 36 -17.86 -3.27 10.37
N LYS A 37 -17.64 -4.22 9.45
CA LYS A 37 -16.56 -5.20 9.52
C LYS A 37 -15.31 -4.74 8.77
N ALA A 38 -15.34 -3.55 8.20
CA ALA A 38 -14.22 -2.95 7.53
C ALA A 38 -13.48 -1.95 8.43
N ALA A 39 -12.15 -1.92 8.31
CA ALA A 39 -11.30 -0.91 8.94
C ALA A 39 -10.42 -0.19 7.91
N LEU A 40 -10.28 1.13 8.08
CA LEU A 40 -9.27 1.93 7.39
C LEU A 40 -7.98 1.87 8.21
N LEU A 41 -6.90 1.38 7.61
CA LEU A 41 -5.56 1.43 8.17
C LEU A 41 -4.79 2.59 7.52
N VAL A 42 -4.42 3.57 8.33
CA VAL A 42 -3.66 4.75 7.90
C VAL A 42 -2.22 4.56 8.36
N VAL A 43 -1.38 4.12 7.42
CA VAL A 43 -0.02 3.66 7.70
C VAL A 43 0.96 4.84 7.61
N ASP A 44 1.61 5.14 8.73
CA ASP A 44 2.81 5.97 8.85
C ASP A 44 2.77 7.32 8.11
N VAL A 45 1.65 8.02 8.16
CA VAL A 45 1.55 9.38 7.62
C VAL A 45 2.16 10.35 8.64
N GLN A 46 3.51 10.35 8.72
CA GLN A 46 4.32 11.06 9.70
C GLN A 46 5.24 12.09 9.04
N ASN A 47 5.70 13.06 9.81
CA ASN A 47 6.58 14.12 9.30
C ASN A 47 7.85 13.56 8.65
N CYS A 48 8.46 12.50 9.20
CA CYS A 48 9.64 11.83 8.65
C CYS A 48 9.48 11.40 7.19
N PHE A 49 8.27 10.99 6.79
CA PHE A 49 7.96 10.52 5.43
C PHE A 49 7.36 11.60 4.52
N LEU A 50 7.07 12.78 5.05
CA LEU A 50 6.53 13.89 4.27
C LEU A 50 7.67 14.74 3.67
N PRO A 51 7.39 15.60 2.66
CA PRO A 51 8.39 16.50 2.13
C PRO A 51 9.05 17.36 3.21
N GLY A 52 10.38 17.29 3.31
CA GLY A 52 11.18 17.97 4.34
C GLY A 52 11.50 17.11 5.57
N GLY A 53 10.96 15.90 5.67
CA GLY A 53 11.30 14.93 6.70
C GLY A 53 12.63 14.21 6.45
N THR A 54 13.00 13.32 7.33
CA THR A 54 14.31 12.62 7.31
C THR A 54 14.38 11.47 6.30
N LEU A 55 13.25 10.88 5.91
CA LEU A 55 13.13 9.86 4.87
C LEU A 55 11.92 10.19 3.95
N PRO A 56 12.00 11.33 3.20
CA PRO A 56 10.84 11.84 2.50
C PRO A 56 10.41 10.95 1.34
N VAL A 57 9.13 10.62 1.30
CA VAL A 57 8.47 9.97 0.17
C VAL A 57 8.01 11.05 -0.82
N LYS A 58 8.34 10.87 -2.09
CA LYS A 58 7.93 11.82 -3.14
C LYS A 58 6.40 11.99 -3.12
N GLU A 59 5.93 13.25 -3.07
CA GLU A 59 4.50 13.59 -3.03
C GLU A 59 3.73 12.94 -1.86
N GLY A 60 4.44 12.57 -0.77
CA GLY A 60 3.83 11.88 0.36
C GLY A 60 2.69 12.66 1.03
N ASN A 61 2.74 13.99 0.99
CA ASN A 61 1.69 14.86 1.51
C ASN A 61 0.37 14.79 0.72
N GLU A 62 0.39 14.32 -0.54
CA GLU A 62 -0.82 14.21 -1.36
C GLU A 62 -1.78 13.11 -0.90
N VAL A 63 -1.32 12.16 -0.09
CA VAL A 63 -2.18 11.12 0.48
C VAL A 63 -3.15 11.70 1.51
N ILE A 64 -2.76 12.78 2.20
CA ILE A 64 -3.52 13.35 3.33
C ILE A 64 -4.94 13.76 2.95
N PRO A 65 -5.19 14.58 1.90
CA PRO A 65 -6.56 14.95 1.54
C PRO A 65 -7.39 13.76 1.08
N VAL A 66 -6.79 12.73 0.47
CA VAL A 66 -7.50 11.52 0.07
C VAL A 66 -7.91 10.71 1.30
N ILE A 67 -6.98 10.50 2.23
CA ILE A 67 -7.24 9.77 3.48
C ILE A 67 -8.31 10.48 4.32
N ASN A 68 -8.24 11.81 4.46
CA ASN A 68 -9.24 12.59 5.20
C ASN A 68 -10.65 12.41 4.63
N ARG A 69 -10.80 12.32 3.30
CA ARG A 69 -12.10 12.05 2.67
C ARG A 69 -12.56 10.62 2.92
N LEU A 70 -11.66 9.65 2.76
CA LEU A 70 -11.96 8.23 2.99
C LEU A 70 -12.38 7.97 4.43
N ALA A 71 -11.76 8.62 5.39
CA ALA A 71 -12.05 8.44 6.81
C ALA A 71 -13.54 8.61 7.16
N ALA A 72 -14.27 9.44 6.42
CA ALA A 72 -15.70 9.65 6.63
C ALA A 72 -16.56 8.42 6.27
N ALA A 73 -16.02 7.49 5.47
CA ALA A 73 -16.73 6.28 5.04
C ALA A 73 -16.55 5.08 6.00
N PHE A 74 -15.66 5.19 7.00
CA PHE A 74 -15.30 4.08 7.87
C PHE A 74 -15.70 4.32 9.32
N ASP A 75 -16.36 3.33 9.91
CA ASP A 75 -16.65 3.29 11.36
C ASP A 75 -15.40 2.94 12.18
N ASN A 76 -14.44 2.21 11.59
CA ASN A 76 -13.22 1.77 12.28
C ASN A 76 -11.98 2.32 11.57
N ILE A 77 -11.17 3.08 12.31
CA ILE A 77 -9.94 3.68 11.80
C ILE A 77 -8.79 3.36 12.76
N VAL A 78 -7.73 2.82 12.21
CA VAL A 78 -6.47 2.57 12.91
C VAL A 78 -5.36 3.37 12.25
N VAL A 79 -4.54 4.02 13.05
CA VAL A 79 -3.36 4.77 12.60
C VAL A 79 -2.12 4.00 13.03
N THR A 80 -1.07 4.00 12.22
CA THR A 80 0.24 3.50 12.65
C THR A 80 1.27 4.61 12.72
N GLN A 81 2.29 4.39 13.53
CA GLN A 81 3.50 5.20 13.58
C GLN A 81 4.72 4.29 13.60
N ASP A 82 5.68 4.54 12.71
CA ASP A 82 7.05 4.15 12.96
C ASP A 82 7.56 4.89 14.19
N TRP A 83 8.18 4.14 15.12
CA TRP A 83 8.52 4.67 16.43
C TRP A 83 9.89 4.14 16.88
N HIS A 84 10.91 4.42 16.07
CA HIS A 84 12.24 3.86 16.25
C HIS A 84 12.97 4.41 17.48
N THR A 85 13.63 3.52 18.20
CA THR A 85 14.54 3.92 19.28
C THR A 85 15.79 4.61 18.72
N PRO A 86 16.40 5.54 19.42
CA PRO A 86 17.70 6.06 19.02
C PRO A 86 18.72 4.92 18.80
N GLY A 87 19.42 4.93 17.67
CA GLY A 87 20.39 3.91 17.31
C GLY A 87 19.74 2.56 16.93
N HIS A 88 18.57 2.60 16.30
CA HIS A 88 17.85 1.41 15.82
C HIS A 88 18.66 0.63 14.77
N ALA A 89 18.53 -0.71 14.76
CA ALA A 89 19.31 -1.59 13.88
C ALA A 89 19.02 -1.40 12.38
N SER A 90 17.90 -0.79 12.00
CA SER A 90 17.60 -0.46 10.60
C SER A 90 18.27 0.83 10.11
N PHE A 91 18.96 1.56 10.97
CA PHE A 91 19.62 2.82 10.59
C PHE A 91 21.02 2.57 10.04
N ALA A 92 21.37 3.22 8.93
CA ALA A 92 22.70 3.15 8.36
C ALA A 92 23.77 3.67 9.31
N SER A 93 23.44 4.65 10.14
CA SER A 93 24.33 5.27 11.14
C SER A 93 24.83 4.29 12.21
N THR A 94 24.13 3.18 12.43
CA THR A 94 24.50 2.14 13.41
C THR A 94 25.44 1.07 12.86
N HIS A 95 25.75 1.13 11.55
CA HIS A 95 26.62 0.15 10.87
C HIS A 95 27.85 0.84 10.27
N ALA A 96 29.02 0.57 10.83
CA ALA A 96 30.27 1.20 10.39
C ALA A 96 30.51 1.02 8.87
N GLY A 97 30.74 2.13 8.18
CA GLY A 97 31.03 2.16 6.74
C GLY A 97 29.81 1.98 5.81
N LYS A 98 28.62 1.79 6.36
CA LYS A 98 27.38 1.68 5.58
C LYS A 98 26.74 3.04 5.30
N LYS A 99 25.98 3.08 4.22
CA LYS A 99 25.20 4.25 3.79
C LYS A 99 23.71 3.92 3.73
N PRO A 100 22.83 4.91 3.83
CA PRO A 100 21.40 4.70 3.56
C PRO A 100 21.16 4.02 2.21
N PHE A 101 20.16 3.14 2.19
CA PHE A 101 19.72 2.31 1.06
C PHE A 101 20.62 1.13 0.69
N GLU A 102 21.75 0.95 1.38
CA GLU A 102 22.50 -0.31 1.34
C GLU A 102 21.77 -1.39 2.17
N THR A 103 22.22 -2.62 2.05
CA THR A 103 21.68 -3.74 2.82
C THR A 103 22.71 -4.29 3.81
N THR A 104 22.19 -4.93 4.85
CA THR A 104 22.99 -5.72 5.80
C THR A 104 22.19 -6.97 6.21
N GLU A 105 22.89 -8.00 6.72
CA GLU A 105 22.24 -9.15 7.31
C GLU A 105 22.06 -8.93 8.81
N LEU A 106 20.82 -9.07 9.29
CA LEU A 106 20.45 -9.05 10.70
C LEU A 106 19.91 -10.43 11.13
N GLY A 107 19.64 -10.62 12.39
CA GLY A 107 19.16 -11.89 12.93
C GLY A 107 17.86 -12.42 12.31
N TYR A 108 17.09 -11.56 11.65
CA TYR A 108 15.84 -11.90 10.96
C TYR A 108 15.94 -11.90 9.43
N GLY A 109 17.13 -11.68 8.86
CA GLY A 109 17.38 -11.67 7.41
C GLY A 109 17.93 -10.36 6.89
N THR A 110 17.85 -10.17 5.58
CA THR A 110 18.36 -8.98 4.89
C THR A 110 17.53 -7.75 5.24
N GLN A 111 18.20 -6.71 5.75
CA GLN A 111 17.63 -5.40 6.10
C GLN A 111 18.13 -4.32 5.16
N VAL A 112 17.22 -3.52 4.61
CA VAL A 112 17.56 -2.24 3.97
C VAL A 112 17.88 -1.24 5.05
N LEU A 113 19.03 -0.59 4.95
CA LEU A 113 19.47 0.43 5.90
C LEU A 113 18.90 1.80 5.50
N TRP A 114 18.25 2.45 6.44
CA TRP A 114 17.60 3.73 6.24
C TRP A 114 18.40 4.88 6.86
N PRO A 115 18.18 6.15 6.44
CA PRO A 115 18.53 7.29 7.28
C PRO A 115 17.85 7.15 8.65
N ASP A 116 18.40 7.78 9.68
CA ASP A 116 17.71 7.89 10.96
C ASP A 116 16.40 8.65 10.75
N HIS A 117 15.29 8.02 11.04
CA HIS A 117 13.96 8.58 10.78
C HIS A 117 12.97 8.15 11.86
N CYS A 118 11.88 8.88 11.99
CA CYS A 118 10.79 8.58 12.92
C CYS A 118 11.28 8.19 14.33
N VAL A 119 12.35 8.84 14.80
CA VAL A 119 12.90 8.58 16.14
C VAL A 119 11.89 9.01 17.19
N GLN A 120 11.56 8.10 18.10
CA GLN A 120 10.54 8.30 19.12
C GLN A 120 10.79 9.56 19.96
N GLY A 121 9.71 10.30 20.23
CA GLY A 121 9.77 11.52 21.02
C GLY A 121 10.27 12.75 20.27
N THR A 122 10.58 12.63 18.96
CA THR A 122 10.92 13.78 18.11
C THR A 122 9.70 14.23 17.28
N SER A 123 9.69 15.49 16.86
CA SER A 123 8.67 16.01 15.94
C SER A 123 8.67 15.31 14.58
N ASP A 124 9.80 14.69 14.20
CA ASP A 124 9.91 13.89 12.98
C ASP A 124 9.01 12.65 13.02
N ALA A 125 8.81 12.08 14.20
CA ALA A 125 7.92 10.93 14.41
C ALA A 125 6.44 11.31 14.61
N ASP A 126 6.09 12.60 14.70
CA ASP A 126 4.71 13.04 14.84
C ASP A 126 3.91 12.80 13.54
N LEU A 127 2.59 12.66 13.68
CA LEU A 127 1.70 12.57 12.52
C LEU A 127 1.78 13.84 11.66
N GLY A 128 1.62 13.67 10.38
CA GLY A 128 1.70 14.73 9.40
C GLY A 128 0.66 15.86 9.63
N PRO A 129 1.05 17.11 9.45
CA PRO A 129 0.13 18.23 9.60
C PRO A 129 -0.98 18.14 8.55
N GLY A 130 -2.21 18.39 8.98
CA GLY A 130 -3.38 18.31 8.11
C GLY A 130 -4.05 16.92 8.05
N LEU A 131 -3.45 15.87 8.62
CA LEU A 131 -4.14 14.60 8.81
C LEU A 131 -5.22 14.77 9.90
N LYS A 132 -6.48 14.51 9.52
CA LYS A 132 -7.66 14.75 10.36
C LYS A 132 -8.43 13.45 10.55
N LEU A 133 -8.14 12.75 11.62
CA LEU A 133 -8.74 11.46 11.95
C LEU A 133 -9.33 11.48 13.38
N PRO A 134 -10.29 12.37 13.68
CA PRO A 134 -10.80 12.54 15.05
C PRO A 134 -11.53 11.31 15.57
N THR A 135 -11.94 10.41 14.70
CA THR A 135 -12.66 9.16 15.03
C THR A 135 -11.75 7.95 15.05
N ALA A 136 -10.43 8.09 14.87
CA ALA A 136 -9.50 6.97 14.99
C ALA A 136 -9.53 6.39 16.39
N GLN A 137 -9.69 5.06 16.50
CA GLN A 137 -9.87 4.39 17.79
C GLN A 137 -8.58 3.77 18.32
N LEU A 138 -7.59 3.52 17.44
CA LEU A 138 -6.34 2.86 17.82
C LEU A 138 -5.16 3.50 17.09
N MET A 139 -4.07 3.65 17.82
CA MET A 139 -2.76 3.95 17.26
C MET A 139 -1.80 2.80 17.59
N ILE A 140 -1.22 2.20 16.55
CA ILE A 140 -0.18 1.17 16.67
C ILE A 140 1.17 1.83 16.44
N ARG A 141 2.05 1.76 17.41
CA ARG A 141 3.47 2.08 17.25
C ARG A 141 4.23 0.82 16.90
N LYS A 142 5.06 0.86 15.88
CA LYS A 142 5.85 -0.26 15.39
C LYS A 142 7.34 0.12 15.25
N GLY A 143 8.23 -0.85 15.15
CA GLY A 143 9.67 -0.60 15.01
C GLY A 143 10.32 0.00 16.25
N TYR A 144 9.77 -0.22 17.45
CA TYR A 144 10.34 0.30 18.70
C TYR A 144 11.29 -0.70 19.38
N HIS A 145 11.36 -1.94 18.92
CA HIS A 145 12.36 -2.89 19.39
C HIS A 145 13.69 -2.62 18.67
N LYS A 146 14.70 -2.24 19.42
CA LYS A 146 15.97 -1.71 18.90
C LYS A 146 16.62 -2.58 17.82
N ASP A 147 16.53 -3.90 17.95
CA ASP A 147 17.25 -4.85 17.11
C ASP A 147 16.36 -5.50 16.04
N THR A 148 15.09 -5.09 15.92
CA THR A 148 14.14 -5.67 14.97
C THR A 148 13.31 -4.58 14.31
N ASP A 149 13.36 -4.50 12.99
CA ASP A 149 12.55 -3.56 12.21
C ASP A 149 11.11 -4.03 12.06
N SER A 150 10.21 -3.14 11.69
CA SER A 150 8.80 -3.43 11.50
C SER A 150 8.20 -2.62 10.37
N TYR A 151 8.12 -3.20 9.18
CA TYR A 151 7.33 -2.60 8.10
C TYR A 151 5.83 -2.82 8.30
N SER A 152 5.44 -4.04 8.66
CA SER A 152 4.03 -4.39 8.84
C SER A 152 3.44 -3.81 10.12
N ALA A 153 2.18 -3.39 10.04
CA ALA A 153 1.37 -3.02 11.20
C ALA A 153 0.96 -4.22 12.07
N PHE A 154 1.20 -5.45 11.62
CA PHE A 154 0.76 -6.68 12.30
C PHE A 154 1.89 -7.46 12.96
N ILE A 155 3.02 -7.61 12.26
CA ILE A 155 4.13 -8.48 12.68
C ILE A 155 5.44 -7.80 12.31
N GLU A 156 6.41 -7.80 13.24
CA GLU A 156 7.74 -7.27 13.00
C GLU A 156 8.54 -8.14 12.00
N ALA A 157 9.69 -7.65 11.57
CA ALA A 157 10.52 -8.31 10.55
C ALA A 157 11.00 -9.70 10.96
N ASP A 158 11.06 -10.01 12.25
CA ASP A 158 11.40 -11.34 12.78
C ASP A 158 10.31 -12.39 12.53
N LYS A 159 9.14 -11.99 12.01
CA LYS A 159 7.96 -12.82 11.75
C LYS A 159 7.41 -13.56 12.98
N LYS A 160 7.70 -13.07 14.17
CA LYS A 160 7.28 -13.63 15.47
C LYS A 160 6.62 -12.58 16.35
N THR A 161 7.22 -11.41 16.46
CA THR A 161 6.76 -10.33 17.34
C THR A 161 5.53 -9.67 16.75
N ARG A 162 4.40 -9.78 17.45
CA ARG A 162 3.12 -9.20 17.01
C ARG A 162 2.90 -7.83 17.65
N THR A 163 2.32 -6.92 16.90
CA THR A 163 1.92 -5.60 17.40
C THR A 163 0.64 -5.65 18.25
N GLY A 164 -0.17 -6.69 18.09
CA GLY A 164 -1.49 -6.83 18.69
C GLY A 164 -2.64 -6.34 17.81
N LEU A 165 -2.38 -5.77 16.62
CA LEU A 165 -3.42 -5.24 15.74
C LEU A 165 -4.42 -6.31 15.31
N ASP A 166 -3.96 -7.53 14.99
CA ASP A 166 -4.83 -8.62 14.57
C ASP A 166 -5.83 -9.03 15.67
N GLY A 167 -5.38 -9.06 16.92
CA GLY A 167 -6.24 -9.33 18.09
C GLY A 167 -7.30 -8.24 18.26
N TYR A 168 -6.89 -6.98 18.14
CA TYR A 168 -7.82 -5.84 18.21
C TYR A 168 -8.89 -5.90 17.12
N LEU A 169 -8.49 -6.09 15.86
CA LEU A 169 -9.44 -6.15 14.74
C LEU A 169 -10.41 -7.34 14.89
N LYS A 170 -9.90 -8.52 15.21
CA LYS A 170 -10.72 -9.72 15.43
C LYS A 170 -11.70 -9.58 16.58
N SER A 171 -11.29 -8.95 17.70
CA SER A 171 -12.20 -8.72 18.83
C SER A 171 -13.37 -7.78 18.51
N ARG A 172 -13.24 -6.97 17.46
CA ARG A 172 -14.30 -6.08 16.96
C ARG A 172 -15.10 -6.70 15.81
N GLY A 173 -14.82 -7.95 15.42
CA GLY A 173 -15.46 -8.63 14.30
C GLY A 173 -15.08 -8.07 12.93
N ILE A 174 -13.94 -7.37 12.84
CA ILE A 174 -13.42 -6.85 11.57
C ILE A 174 -12.78 -8.00 10.80
N ASP A 175 -13.13 -8.13 9.53
CA ASP A 175 -12.63 -9.14 8.60
C ASP A 175 -12.01 -8.53 7.32
N THR A 176 -12.16 -7.23 7.13
CA THR A 176 -11.72 -6.51 5.92
C THR A 176 -10.91 -5.27 6.29
N VAL A 177 -9.77 -5.07 5.64
CA VAL A 177 -8.91 -3.88 5.86
C VAL A 177 -8.65 -3.14 4.55
N TYR A 178 -8.72 -1.82 4.62
CA TYR A 178 -8.36 -0.90 3.55
C TYR A 178 -7.10 -0.14 3.96
N VAL A 179 -6.00 -0.41 3.29
CA VAL A 179 -4.67 0.10 3.65
C VAL A 179 -4.34 1.33 2.82
N THR A 180 -3.92 2.38 3.49
CA THR A 180 -3.53 3.69 2.94
C THR A 180 -2.24 4.16 3.61
N GLY A 181 -1.64 5.24 3.14
CA GLY A 181 -0.47 5.86 3.78
C GLY A 181 0.86 5.59 3.09
N LEU A 182 1.92 5.47 3.85
CA LEU A 182 3.31 5.51 3.36
C LEU A 182 4.14 4.35 3.93
N ALA A 183 5.16 3.82 3.22
CA ALA A 183 5.30 3.92 1.76
C ALA A 183 4.66 2.67 1.13
N THR A 184 4.11 2.83 -0.10
CA THR A 184 3.39 1.76 -0.81
C THR A 184 4.19 0.46 -0.87
N ASP A 185 5.47 0.56 -1.17
CA ASP A 185 6.38 -0.56 -1.44
C ASP A 185 7.04 -1.17 -0.19
N PHE A 186 6.83 -0.56 0.96
CA PHE A 186 7.31 -1.04 2.26
C PHE A 186 6.15 -1.22 3.25
N CYS A 187 5.93 -0.28 4.15
CA CYS A 187 4.99 -0.46 5.26
C CYS A 187 3.57 -0.78 4.81
N VAL A 188 3.07 -0.16 3.73
CA VAL A 188 1.74 -0.45 3.17
C VAL A 188 1.67 -1.87 2.62
N ALA A 189 2.63 -2.26 1.76
CA ALA A 189 2.65 -3.59 1.15
C ALA A 189 2.77 -4.70 2.18
N TRP A 190 3.72 -4.58 3.13
CA TRP A 190 3.91 -5.58 4.17
C TRP A 190 2.67 -5.69 5.07
N THR A 191 2.05 -4.56 5.43
CA THR A 191 0.80 -4.56 6.20
C THR A 191 -0.32 -5.27 5.44
N ALA A 192 -0.50 -4.98 4.16
CA ALA A 192 -1.55 -5.60 3.35
C ALA A 192 -1.33 -7.11 3.14
N MET A 193 -0.09 -7.53 2.92
CA MET A 193 0.25 -8.95 2.74
C MET A 193 0.09 -9.74 4.05
N ASP A 194 0.57 -9.21 5.18
CA ASP A 194 0.42 -9.85 6.48
C ASP A 194 -1.06 -9.89 6.91
N ALA A 195 -1.88 -8.89 6.53
CA ALA A 195 -3.33 -8.95 6.73
C ALA A 195 -3.95 -10.17 6.03
N ARG A 196 -3.55 -10.43 4.77
CA ARG A 196 -4.00 -11.63 4.02
C ARG A 196 -3.55 -12.92 4.70
N ASP A 197 -2.31 -13.00 5.14
CA ASP A 197 -1.76 -14.17 5.82
C ASP A 197 -2.47 -14.44 7.18
N LEU A 198 -3.04 -13.38 7.79
CA LEU A 198 -3.81 -13.46 9.04
C LEU A 198 -5.32 -13.68 8.84
N GLY A 199 -5.77 -13.83 7.58
CA GLY A 199 -7.14 -14.17 7.20
C GLY A 199 -8.07 -12.98 6.97
N PHE A 200 -7.55 -11.74 6.90
CA PHE A 200 -8.34 -10.57 6.53
C PHE A 200 -8.44 -10.44 5.00
N ASP A 201 -9.56 -9.94 4.50
CA ASP A 201 -9.59 -9.37 3.18
C ASP A 201 -8.85 -8.03 3.17
N ALA A 202 -7.92 -7.85 2.21
CA ALA A 202 -7.07 -6.67 2.17
C ALA A 202 -7.16 -5.94 0.82
N TYR A 203 -7.40 -4.64 0.93
CA TYR A 203 -7.42 -3.69 -0.17
C TYR A 203 -6.32 -2.64 0.06
N VAL A 204 -5.58 -2.27 -0.99
CA VAL A 204 -4.70 -1.10 -0.98
C VAL A 204 -5.33 -0.03 -1.85
N VAL A 205 -5.56 1.15 -1.28
CA VAL A 205 -6.12 2.30 -1.99
C VAL A 205 -4.99 3.06 -2.64
N GLU A 206 -4.76 2.81 -3.92
CA GLU A 206 -3.58 3.25 -4.66
C GLU A 206 -3.34 4.75 -4.60
N ASP A 207 -4.36 5.56 -4.87
CA ASP A 207 -4.25 7.01 -4.89
C ASP A 207 -4.20 7.64 -3.48
N ALA A 208 -4.36 6.82 -2.43
CA ALA A 208 -4.12 7.17 -1.04
C ALA A 208 -2.76 6.64 -0.51
N THR A 209 -1.84 6.27 -1.40
CA THR A 209 -0.48 5.82 -1.07
C THR A 209 0.56 6.49 -1.97
N ARG A 210 1.82 6.56 -1.52
CA ARG A 210 2.99 6.96 -2.31
C ARG A 210 4.17 6.05 -1.96
N ALA A 211 5.07 5.85 -2.92
CA ALA A 211 6.19 4.92 -2.81
C ALA A 211 7.54 5.61 -2.67
N ILE A 212 8.49 4.94 -2.06
CA ILE A 212 9.92 5.29 -2.11
C ILE A 212 10.50 4.91 -3.48
N ASP A 213 10.06 3.77 -4.02
CA ASP A 213 10.51 3.18 -5.28
C ASP A 213 12.02 2.96 -5.38
N LEU A 214 12.57 2.30 -4.37
CA LEU A 214 13.97 1.93 -4.31
C LEU A 214 14.27 0.80 -5.31
N ALA A 215 14.96 1.12 -6.40
CA ALA A 215 15.40 0.15 -7.43
C ALA A 215 14.26 -0.76 -7.95
N GLY A 216 13.08 -0.20 -8.19
CA GLY A 216 11.91 -0.94 -8.70
C GLY A 216 11.11 -1.69 -7.63
N SER A 217 11.29 -1.32 -6.36
CA SER A 217 10.54 -1.92 -5.24
C SER A 217 9.03 -1.76 -5.38
N LEU A 218 8.55 -0.68 -6.01
CA LEU A 218 7.13 -0.45 -6.23
C LEU A 218 6.48 -1.51 -7.12
N ASP A 219 7.09 -1.78 -8.28
CA ASP A 219 6.60 -2.81 -9.20
C ASP A 219 6.63 -4.20 -8.56
N LYS A 220 7.70 -4.49 -7.80
CA LYS A 220 7.82 -5.73 -7.05
C LYS A 220 6.71 -5.84 -6.00
N ALA A 221 6.50 -4.80 -5.21
CA ALA A 221 5.49 -4.79 -4.15
C ALA A 221 4.07 -5.03 -4.70
N TRP A 222 3.71 -4.40 -5.82
CA TRP A 222 2.41 -4.65 -6.46
C TRP A 222 2.25 -6.10 -6.94
N LYS A 223 3.31 -6.71 -7.47
CA LYS A 223 3.29 -8.14 -7.86
C LYS A 223 3.14 -9.05 -6.66
N ASP A 224 3.88 -8.79 -5.59
CA ASP A 224 3.85 -9.59 -4.36
C ASP A 224 2.48 -9.48 -3.67
N MET A 225 1.93 -8.28 -3.56
CA MET A 225 0.59 -8.04 -3.03
C MET A 225 -0.49 -8.77 -3.84
N ALA A 226 -0.42 -8.70 -5.18
CA ALA A 226 -1.37 -9.41 -6.05
C ALA A 226 -1.26 -10.93 -5.87
N ALA A 227 -0.06 -11.49 -5.76
CA ALA A 227 0.18 -12.91 -5.50
C ALA A 227 -0.39 -13.38 -4.16
N LYS A 228 -0.46 -12.48 -3.16
CA LYS A 228 -1.08 -12.72 -1.85
C LYS A 228 -2.61 -12.49 -1.85
N GLY A 229 -3.19 -12.09 -2.99
CA GLY A 229 -4.62 -11.80 -3.09
C GLY A 229 -5.05 -10.45 -2.50
N VAL A 230 -4.11 -9.52 -2.31
CA VAL A 230 -4.41 -8.12 -2.00
C VAL A 230 -5.03 -7.47 -3.23
N LYS A 231 -6.11 -6.74 -3.04
CA LYS A 231 -6.82 -6.03 -4.12
C LYS A 231 -6.35 -4.58 -4.22
N ARG A 232 -5.94 -4.17 -5.41
CA ARG A 232 -5.59 -2.78 -5.73
C ARG A 232 -6.85 -2.04 -6.18
N ILE A 233 -7.21 -0.98 -5.50
CA ILE A 233 -8.39 -0.15 -5.78
C ILE A 233 -8.02 1.34 -5.73
N ARG A 234 -8.96 2.20 -6.10
CA ARG A 234 -8.84 3.66 -5.96
C ARG A 234 -9.85 4.20 -4.95
N SER A 235 -9.60 5.39 -4.45
CA SER A 235 -10.53 6.05 -3.52
C SER A 235 -11.94 6.26 -4.13
N THR A 236 -12.03 6.40 -5.46
CA THR A 236 -13.30 6.49 -6.20
C THR A 236 -14.11 5.20 -6.20
N ASP A 237 -13.51 4.06 -5.88
CA ASP A 237 -14.18 2.77 -5.78
C ASP A 237 -14.85 2.58 -4.40
N ILE A 238 -14.68 3.55 -3.49
CA ILE A 238 -15.26 3.58 -2.14
C ILE A 238 -16.32 4.67 -2.09
N ALA A 239 -17.55 4.30 -1.73
CA ALA A 239 -18.63 5.24 -1.49
C ALA A 239 -18.43 5.90 -0.11
N ALA A 240 -18.40 7.23 -0.09
CA ALA A 240 -18.35 8.04 1.15
C ALA A 240 -19.75 8.25 1.74
#